data_05a6070f32280c182ab8e968a118edd8
#
_entry.id   05a6070f32280c182ab8e968a118edd8
#
_cell.length_a   1.000
_cell.length_b   1.000
_cell.length_c   1.000
_cell.angle_alpha   90.00
_cell.angle_beta   90.00
_cell.angle_gamma   90.00
#
_symmetry.space_group_name_H-M   'P 1'
#
loop_
_entity.id
_entity.type
_entity.pdbx_description
1 polymer ?
#
loop_
_entity_poly.entity_id
_entity_poly.type
_entity_poly.pdbx_seq_one_letter_code
_entity_poly.pdbx_strand_id
1 'polypeptide(L)'
;MSNIRLIKRRIRVAKNISQVTKAMQMVAASKMKKAQEKAVSGKPYAQKILELVGELTKGREIDPMTYPLLSKNSAKKNLVILISTNKGLCGGLNSTLFRSLNNWIPKEQETDFVTFGEKGRLLILRLGKNLIADFSSSLFLNGVGGLLKLIVDGYTKGEYGQIYLVYNNFL
;
A
#
# COMPACT_ATOMS: atom_id res chain seq x y z
N MET A 1 -25.61 -46.57 -13.28
CA MET A 1 -26.22 -45.81 -12.15
C MET A 1 -25.24 -44.92 -11.36
N SER A 2 -23.94 -45.19 -11.42
CA SER A 2 -22.93 -44.33 -10.69
C SER A 2 -22.82 -42.88 -11.22
N ASN A 3 -23.05 -42.67 -12.52
CA ASN A 3 -22.91 -41.35 -13.16
C ASN A 3 -23.96 -40.31 -12.66
N ILE A 4 -25.22 -40.73 -12.46
CA ILE A 4 -26.31 -39.83 -12.02
C ILE A 4 -26.08 -39.33 -10.56
N ARG A 5 -25.60 -40.22 -9.71
CA ARG A 5 -25.28 -39.84 -8.31
C ARG A 5 -24.11 -38.84 -8.28
N LEU A 6 -23.10 -39.04 -9.12
CA LEU A 6 -21.96 -38.15 -9.26
C LEU A 6 -22.39 -36.76 -9.75
N ILE A 7 -23.25 -36.70 -10.76
CA ILE A 7 -23.79 -35.45 -11.31
C ILE A 7 -24.61 -34.70 -10.25
N LYS A 8 -25.52 -35.38 -9.54
CA LYS A 8 -26.29 -34.78 -8.45
C LYS A 8 -25.41 -34.23 -7.34
N ARG A 9 -24.32 -34.92 -6.98
CA ARG A 9 -23.32 -34.44 -6.03
C ARG A 9 -22.62 -33.19 -6.52
N ARG A 10 -22.20 -33.14 -7.78
CA ARG A 10 -21.56 -31.96 -8.41
C ARG A 10 -22.49 -30.75 -8.41
N ILE A 11 -23.76 -30.93 -8.76
CA ILE A 11 -24.77 -29.85 -8.72
C ILE A 11 -24.93 -29.32 -7.29
N ARG A 12 -25.02 -30.19 -6.28
CA ARG A 12 -25.14 -29.79 -4.88
C ARG A 12 -23.91 -28.97 -4.43
N VAL A 13 -22.71 -29.45 -4.76
CA VAL A 13 -21.46 -28.75 -4.45
C VAL A 13 -21.41 -27.38 -5.12
N ALA A 14 -21.75 -27.31 -6.41
CA ALA A 14 -21.78 -26.04 -7.16
C ALA A 14 -22.77 -25.05 -6.53
N LYS A 15 -23.97 -25.52 -6.13
CA LYS A 15 -24.98 -24.69 -5.45
C LYS A 15 -24.46 -24.15 -4.09
N ASN A 16 -23.82 -25.01 -3.30
CA ASN A 16 -23.23 -24.59 -2.02
C ASN A 16 -22.11 -23.55 -2.22
N ILE A 17 -21.22 -23.78 -3.19
CA ILE A 17 -20.16 -22.83 -3.53
C ILE A 17 -20.77 -21.49 -3.94
N SER A 18 -21.80 -21.50 -4.79
CA SER A 18 -22.50 -20.29 -5.23
C SER A 18 -23.08 -19.52 -4.05
N GLN A 19 -23.73 -20.19 -3.09
CA GLN A 19 -24.28 -19.55 -1.89
C GLN A 19 -23.17 -18.92 -1.02
N VAL A 20 -22.08 -19.65 -0.78
CA VAL A 20 -20.94 -19.14 -0.01
C VAL A 20 -20.31 -17.94 -0.71
N THR A 21 -20.11 -18.01 -2.02
CA THR A 21 -19.54 -16.91 -2.82
C THR A 21 -20.42 -15.66 -2.76
N LYS A 22 -21.76 -15.84 -2.84
CA LYS A 22 -22.71 -14.73 -2.73
C LYS A 22 -22.66 -14.08 -1.33
N ALA A 23 -22.55 -14.88 -0.28
CA ALA A 23 -22.38 -14.36 1.08
C ALA A 23 -21.06 -13.58 1.22
N MET A 24 -19.94 -14.13 0.70
CA MET A 24 -18.66 -13.43 0.68
C MET A 24 -18.69 -12.13 -0.11
N GLN A 25 -19.42 -12.08 -1.21
CA GLN A 25 -19.62 -10.86 -2.02
C GLN A 25 -20.32 -9.78 -1.21
N MET A 26 -21.38 -10.11 -0.45
CA MET A 26 -22.09 -9.14 0.39
C MET A 26 -21.20 -8.58 1.50
N VAL A 27 -20.42 -9.44 2.17
CA VAL A 27 -19.46 -9.01 3.19
C VAL A 27 -18.37 -8.12 2.60
N ALA A 28 -17.85 -8.48 1.44
CA ALA A 28 -16.82 -7.68 0.74
C ALA A 28 -17.38 -6.32 0.31
N ALA A 29 -18.59 -6.26 -0.24
CA ALA A 29 -19.27 -5.02 -0.62
C ALA A 29 -19.47 -4.07 0.57
N SER A 30 -19.91 -4.61 1.71
CA SER A 30 -20.08 -3.82 2.95
C SER A 30 -18.73 -3.23 3.44
N LYS A 31 -17.67 -4.05 3.44
CA LYS A 31 -16.32 -3.60 3.81
C LYS A 31 -15.79 -2.54 2.84
N MET A 32 -16.01 -2.74 1.54
CA MET A 32 -15.61 -1.80 0.51
C MET A 32 -16.30 -0.45 0.70
N LYS A 33 -17.62 -0.43 0.91
CA LYS A 33 -18.38 0.79 1.16
C LYS A 33 -17.82 1.58 2.35
N LYS A 34 -17.59 0.91 3.48
CA LYS A 34 -17.00 1.55 4.67
C LYS A 34 -15.59 2.10 4.41
N ALA A 35 -14.77 1.39 3.61
CA ALA A 35 -13.44 1.87 3.26
C ALA A 35 -13.50 3.09 2.33
N GLN A 36 -14.42 3.10 1.35
CA GLN A 36 -14.67 4.22 0.47
C GLN A 36 -15.13 5.46 1.25
N GLU A 37 -16.10 5.32 2.13
CA GLU A 37 -16.58 6.42 2.99
C GLU A 37 -15.42 7.03 3.80
N LYS A 38 -14.56 6.21 4.39
CA LYS A 38 -13.38 6.69 5.12
C LYS A 38 -12.36 7.38 4.21
N ALA A 39 -12.11 6.84 3.02
CA ALA A 39 -11.17 7.44 2.08
C ALA A 39 -11.66 8.82 1.58
N VAL A 40 -12.96 8.92 1.26
CA VAL A 40 -13.56 10.18 0.81
C VAL A 40 -13.59 11.22 1.93
N SER A 41 -13.96 10.84 3.15
CA SER A 41 -14.04 11.77 4.28
C SER A 41 -12.66 12.32 4.70
N GLY A 42 -11.58 11.58 4.47
CA GLY A 42 -10.22 12.03 4.79
C GLY A 42 -9.59 12.98 3.75
N LYS A 43 -10.07 12.94 2.49
CA LYS A 43 -9.49 13.75 1.39
C LYS A 43 -9.45 15.26 1.68
N PRO A 44 -10.55 15.91 2.13
CA PRO A 44 -10.54 17.35 2.37
C PRO A 44 -9.52 17.79 3.42
N TYR A 45 -9.35 16.97 4.47
CA TYR A 45 -8.36 17.24 5.51
C TYR A 45 -6.94 17.16 4.95
N ALA A 46 -6.62 16.09 4.22
CA ALA A 46 -5.31 15.92 3.61
C ALA A 46 -4.97 17.04 2.61
N GLN A 47 -5.95 17.46 1.80
CA GLN A 47 -5.80 18.59 0.86
C GLN A 47 -5.48 19.88 1.61
N LYS A 48 -6.22 20.18 2.69
CA LYS A 48 -6.02 21.40 3.48
C LYS A 48 -4.65 21.44 4.15
N ILE A 49 -4.16 20.31 4.65
CA ILE A 49 -2.80 20.21 5.20
C ILE A 49 -1.76 20.47 4.11
N LEU A 50 -1.92 19.90 2.92
CA LEU A 50 -0.99 20.13 1.80
C LEU A 50 -0.98 21.59 1.35
N GLU A 51 -2.14 22.26 1.28
CA GLU A 51 -2.24 23.68 1.00
C GLU A 51 -1.48 24.52 2.03
N LEU A 52 -1.72 24.27 3.32
CA LEU A 52 -1.04 24.97 4.43
C LEU A 52 0.47 24.80 4.39
N VAL A 53 0.95 23.55 4.17
CA VAL A 53 2.40 23.29 4.02
C VAL A 53 2.95 24.05 2.81
N GLY A 54 2.24 24.06 1.68
CA GLY A 54 2.62 24.79 0.48
C GLY A 54 2.70 26.30 0.70
N GLU A 55 1.76 26.88 1.44
CA GLU A 55 1.77 28.30 1.80
C GLU A 55 2.92 28.67 2.76
N LEU A 56 3.19 27.83 3.75
CA LEU A 56 4.26 28.05 4.71
C LEU A 56 5.66 27.98 4.09
N THR A 57 5.82 27.16 3.05
CA THR A 57 7.10 26.97 2.36
C THR A 57 7.32 27.92 1.18
N LYS A 58 6.27 28.59 0.72
CA LYS A 58 6.31 29.46 -0.46
C LYS A 58 7.14 30.74 -0.20
N GLY A 59 8.20 30.90 -0.96
CA GLY A 59 9.06 32.11 -0.93
C GLY A 59 9.89 32.28 0.34
N ARG A 60 10.05 31.26 1.16
CA ARG A 60 10.91 31.27 2.35
C ARG A 60 12.13 30.40 2.13
N GLU A 61 13.28 30.90 2.56
CA GLU A 61 14.46 30.07 2.77
C GLU A 61 14.19 29.17 3.99
N ILE A 62 14.20 27.86 3.76
CA ILE A 62 13.94 26.88 4.82
C ILE A 62 15.29 26.46 5.37
N ASP A 63 15.55 26.79 6.63
CA ASP A 63 16.73 26.30 7.34
C ASP A 63 16.63 24.79 7.59
N PRO A 64 17.54 23.98 7.02
CA PRO A 64 17.53 22.53 7.21
C PRO A 64 17.70 22.07 8.66
N MET A 65 18.37 22.87 9.49
CA MET A 65 18.59 22.55 10.90
C MET A 65 17.29 22.68 11.70
N THR A 66 16.50 23.71 11.40
CA THR A 66 15.23 23.97 12.10
C THR A 66 14.08 23.13 11.53
N TYR A 67 14.07 22.90 10.20
CA TYR A 67 12.97 22.22 9.50
C TYR A 67 13.50 21.11 8.58
N PRO A 68 14.08 20.02 9.14
CA PRO A 68 14.73 18.98 8.33
C PRO A 68 13.80 18.26 7.36
N LEU A 69 12.49 18.14 7.70
CA LEU A 69 11.50 17.49 6.84
C LEU A 69 11.04 18.33 5.64
N LEU A 70 11.29 19.65 5.66
CA LEU A 70 10.96 20.55 4.56
C LEU A 70 12.16 20.82 3.65
N SER A 71 13.34 20.41 4.05
CA SER A 71 14.58 20.57 3.27
C SER A 71 14.89 19.34 2.43
N LYS A 72 15.59 19.54 1.31
CA LYS A 72 16.03 18.41 0.47
C LYS A 72 17.21 17.70 1.14
N ASN A 73 17.13 16.38 1.20
CA ASN A 73 18.22 15.53 1.65
C ASN A 73 19.09 15.08 0.45
N SER A 74 20.41 15.05 0.62
CA SER A 74 21.39 14.65 -0.41
C SER A 74 21.68 13.14 -0.43
N ALA A 75 21.05 12.35 0.44
CA ALA A 75 21.23 10.90 0.43
C ALA A 75 20.82 10.29 -0.91
N LYS A 76 21.58 9.30 -1.36
CA LYS A 76 21.32 8.61 -2.66
C LYS A 76 20.34 7.45 -2.54
N LYS A 77 20.09 6.96 -1.32
CA LYS A 77 19.23 5.83 -1.06
C LYS A 77 17.76 6.25 -0.98
N ASN A 78 16.89 5.47 -1.59
CA ASN A 78 15.44 5.71 -1.58
C ASN A 78 14.72 4.74 -0.64
N LEU A 79 13.57 5.17 -0.13
CA LEU A 79 12.63 4.33 0.59
C LEU A 79 11.31 4.24 -0.18
N VAL A 80 10.85 3.03 -0.46
CA VAL A 80 9.56 2.79 -1.11
C VAL A 80 8.61 2.08 -0.16
N ILE A 81 7.47 2.70 0.10
CA ILE A 81 6.38 2.14 0.89
C ILE A 81 5.35 1.59 -0.09
N LEU A 82 5.24 0.26 -0.16
CA LEU A 82 4.33 -0.43 -1.06
C LEU A 82 3.08 -0.91 -0.32
N ILE A 83 1.92 -0.34 -0.67
CA ILE A 83 0.62 -0.76 -0.14
C ILE A 83 -0.07 -1.67 -1.16
N SER A 84 -0.25 -2.93 -0.79
CA SER A 84 -0.90 -3.95 -1.62
C SER A 84 -1.99 -4.70 -0.85
N THR A 85 -2.60 -5.70 -1.48
CA THR A 85 -3.59 -6.54 -0.80
C THR A 85 -2.94 -7.68 -0.01
N ASN A 86 -3.60 -8.12 1.06
CA ASN A 86 -3.21 -9.35 1.77
C ASN A 86 -3.66 -10.60 1.01
N LYS A 87 -4.82 -10.55 0.35
CA LYS A 87 -5.42 -11.70 -0.35
C LYS A 87 -5.43 -11.47 -1.86
N GLY A 88 -5.48 -12.56 -2.60
CA GLY A 88 -5.70 -12.54 -4.05
C GLY A 88 -7.17 -12.41 -4.44
N LEU A 89 -7.50 -12.82 -5.65
CA LEU A 89 -8.84 -12.76 -6.25
C LEU A 89 -9.39 -11.33 -6.37
N CYS A 90 -8.49 -10.37 -6.63
CA CYS A 90 -8.79 -8.94 -6.83
C CYS A 90 -8.57 -8.49 -8.29
N GLY A 91 -8.71 -9.42 -9.26
CA GLY A 91 -8.46 -9.12 -10.68
C GLY A 91 -7.03 -8.64 -10.93
N GLY A 92 -6.88 -7.62 -11.76
CA GLY A 92 -5.59 -7.04 -12.15
C GLY A 92 -5.00 -6.04 -11.14
N LEU A 93 -5.64 -5.79 -10.00
CA LEU A 93 -5.26 -4.72 -9.07
C LEU A 93 -3.78 -4.75 -8.68
N ASN A 94 -3.31 -5.88 -8.16
CA ASN A 94 -1.91 -6.02 -7.76
C ASN A 94 -0.96 -6.11 -8.96
N SER A 95 -1.34 -6.83 -10.03
CA SER A 95 -0.47 -7.00 -11.19
C SER A 95 -0.19 -5.68 -11.92
N THR A 96 -1.18 -4.81 -12.01
CA THR A 96 -1.01 -3.47 -12.58
C THR A 96 -0.10 -2.62 -11.70
N LEU A 97 -0.35 -2.59 -10.38
CA LEU A 97 0.49 -1.88 -9.41
C LEU A 97 1.94 -2.34 -9.49
N PHE A 98 2.17 -3.64 -9.49
CA PHE A 98 3.51 -4.23 -9.49
C PHE A 98 4.25 -4.00 -10.81
N ARG A 99 3.56 -4.01 -11.94
CA ARG A 99 4.13 -3.67 -13.25
C ARG A 99 4.57 -2.21 -13.27
N SER A 100 3.72 -1.30 -12.80
CA SER A 100 4.04 0.13 -12.70
C SER A 100 5.22 0.37 -11.78
N LEU A 101 5.25 -0.27 -10.62
CA LEU A 101 6.37 -0.20 -9.68
C LEU A 101 7.67 -0.67 -10.32
N ASN A 102 7.70 -1.83 -10.96
CA ASN A 102 8.89 -2.41 -11.59
C ASN A 102 9.44 -1.56 -12.74
N ASN A 103 8.55 -0.90 -13.49
CA ASN A 103 8.96 0.01 -14.57
C ASN A 103 9.50 1.33 -14.06
N TRP A 104 9.02 1.76 -12.89
CA TRP A 104 9.37 3.06 -12.30
C TRP A 104 10.60 3.01 -11.39
N ILE A 105 10.88 1.89 -10.71
CA ILE A 105 12.01 1.78 -9.79
C ILE A 105 13.31 2.14 -10.52
N PRO A 106 14.06 3.14 -10.04
CA PRO A 106 15.38 3.44 -10.59
C PRO A 106 16.31 2.24 -10.42
N LYS A 107 16.86 1.74 -11.51
CA LYS A 107 17.73 0.55 -11.49
C LYS A 107 19.09 0.83 -10.87
N GLU A 108 19.53 2.09 -10.91
CA GLU A 108 20.87 2.53 -10.50
C GLU A 108 20.91 3.02 -9.04
N GLN A 109 19.75 3.23 -8.40
CA GLN A 109 19.71 3.73 -7.03
C GLN A 109 19.37 2.62 -6.04
N GLU A 110 20.10 2.60 -4.95
CA GLU A 110 19.80 1.70 -3.84
C GLU A 110 18.44 2.06 -3.25
N THR A 111 17.57 1.06 -3.15
CA THR A 111 16.18 1.27 -2.74
C THR A 111 15.78 0.24 -1.71
N ASP A 112 15.37 0.71 -0.54
CA ASP A 112 14.77 -0.11 0.51
C ASP A 112 13.25 -0.11 0.37
N PHE A 113 12.65 -1.19 0.86
CA PHE A 113 11.21 -1.38 0.79
C PHE A 113 10.59 -1.59 2.16
N VAL A 114 9.42 -0.98 2.35
CA VAL A 114 8.48 -1.30 3.43
C VAL A 114 7.19 -1.75 2.79
N THR A 115 6.57 -2.79 3.31
CA THR A 115 5.34 -3.34 2.73
C THR A 115 4.16 -3.30 3.70
N PHE A 116 3.01 -2.93 3.16
CA PHE A 116 1.69 -3.21 3.70
C PHE A 116 0.98 -4.15 2.74
N GLY A 117 0.68 -5.35 3.17
CA GLY A 117 0.00 -6.36 2.35
C GLY A 117 0.91 -7.46 1.85
N GLU A 118 0.50 -8.69 2.13
CA GLU A 118 1.24 -9.92 1.88
C GLU A 118 1.67 -10.08 0.41
N LYS A 119 0.86 -9.58 -0.54
CA LYS A 119 1.18 -9.70 -1.98
C LYS A 119 2.38 -8.83 -2.36
N GLY A 120 2.50 -7.63 -1.78
CA GLY A 120 3.66 -6.77 -1.96
C GLY A 120 4.91 -7.36 -1.32
N ARG A 121 4.81 -7.88 -0.09
CA ARG A 121 5.91 -8.55 0.59
C ARG A 121 6.50 -9.68 -0.28
N LEU A 122 5.64 -10.58 -0.77
CA LEU A 122 6.06 -11.68 -1.61
C LEU A 122 6.70 -11.21 -2.93
N LEU A 123 6.22 -10.10 -3.50
CA LEU A 123 6.83 -9.52 -4.69
C LEU A 123 8.26 -9.03 -4.40
N ILE A 124 8.44 -8.21 -3.36
CA ILE A 124 9.75 -7.62 -3.03
C ILE A 124 10.79 -8.70 -2.74
N LEU A 125 10.41 -9.73 -1.97
CA LEU A 125 11.28 -10.88 -1.71
C LEU A 125 11.63 -11.64 -2.98
N ARG A 126 10.68 -11.84 -3.91
CA ARG A 126 10.92 -12.50 -5.20
C ARG A 126 11.87 -11.70 -6.11
N LEU A 127 11.80 -10.38 -6.04
CA LEU A 127 12.69 -9.48 -6.79
C LEU A 127 14.10 -9.37 -6.16
N GLY A 128 14.34 -10.02 -5.00
CA GLY A 128 15.61 -9.94 -4.30
C GLY A 128 15.94 -8.53 -3.79
N LYS A 129 14.92 -7.68 -3.60
CA LYS A 129 15.09 -6.33 -3.10
C LYS A 129 15.11 -6.30 -1.58
N ASN A 130 15.75 -5.27 -1.01
CA ASN A 130 15.89 -5.13 0.44
C ASN A 130 14.55 -4.74 1.08
N LEU A 131 13.99 -5.63 1.89
CA LEU A 131 12.76 -5.41 2.65
C LEU A 131 13.14 -5.13 4.11
N ILE A 132 13.02 -3.89 4.55
CA ILE A 132 13.43 -3.47 5.90
C ILE A 132 12.33 -3.63 6.95
N ALA A 133 11.07 -3.53 6.55
CA ALA A 133 9.92 -3.74 7.44
C ALA A 133 8.69 -4.26 6.68
N ASP A 134 7.89 -5.07 7.36
CA ASP A 134 6.63 -5.59 6.85
C ASP A 134 5.51 -5.44 7.88
N PHE A 135 4.43 -4.79 7.48
CA PHE A 135 3.23 -4.53 8.28
C PHE A 135 2.01 -5.33 7.81
N SER A 136 2.22 -6.40 7.03
CA SER A 136 1.14 -7.19 6.42
C SER A 136 0.25 -7.89 7.44
N SER A 137 0.78 -8.25 8.60
CA SER A 137 0.05 -8.93 9.67
C SER A 137 -0.70 -8.00 10.62
N SER A 138 -0.39 -6.71 10.62
CA SER A 138 -1.05 -5.72 11.48
C SER A 138 -2.32 -5.16 10.83
N LEU A 139 -3.29 -4.72 11.66
CA LEU A 139 -4.31 -3.80 11.18
C LEU A 139 -3.60 -2.54 10.68
N PHE A 140 -3.94 -2.08 9.47
CA PHE A 140 -3.28 -0.97 8.80
C PHE A 140 -3.04 0.24 9.74
N LEU A 141 -4.05 0.62 10.52
CA LEU A 141 -3.96 1.76 11.45
C LEU A 141 -2.92 1.56 12.56
N ASN A 142 -2.71 0.33 13.02
CA ASN A 142 -1.75 0.05 14.10
C ASN A 142 -0.29 0.11 13.58
N GLY A 143 -0.07 -0.13 12.29
CA GLY A 143 1.26 -0.05 11.67
C GLY A 143 1.71 1.37 11.31
N VAL A 144 0.77 2.33 11.20
CA VAL A 144 1.07 3.70 10.73
C VAL A 144 2.05 4.41 11.66
N GLY A 145 1.90 4.29 12.98
CA GLY A 145 2.80 4.95 13.94
C GLY A 145 4.25 4.46 13.81
N GLY A 146 4.46 3.16 13.69
CA GLY A 146 5.79 2.57 13.47
C GLY A 146 6.38 2.97 12.12
N LEU A 147 5.56 3.01 11.08
CA LEU A 147 5.97 3.49 9.76
C LEU A 147 6.39 4.96 9.80
N LEU A 148 5.59 5.85 10.39
CA LEU A 148 5.90 7.28 10.48
C LEU A 148 7.22 7.50 11.23
N LYS A 149 7.45 6.80 12.33
CA LYS A 149 8.71 6.88 13.06
C LYS A 149 9.89 6.46 12.18
N LEU A 150 9.79 5.34 11.47
CA LEU A 150 10.82 4.85 10.55
C LEU A 150 11.12 5.88 9.45
N ILE A 151 10.10 6.49 8.86
CA ILE A 151 10.22 7.51 7.81
C ILE A 151 10.93 8.74 8.35
N VAL A 152 10.44 9.29 9.47
CA VAL A 152 10.97 10.53 10.05
C VAL A 152 12.41 10.31 10.52
N ASP A 153 12.68 9.25 11.25
CA ASP A 153 14.01 8.93 11.75
C ASP A 153 15.01 8.72 10.60
N GLY A 154 14.65 7.93 9.58
CA GLY A 154 15.51 7.65 8.43
C GLY A 154 15.78 8.90 7.57
N TYR A 155 14.78 9.76 7.40
CA TYR A 155 14.95 11.01 6.64
C TYR A 155 15.81 12.03 7.39
N THR A 156 15.53 12.25 8.67
CA THR A 156 16.28 13.21 9.50
C THR A 156 17.72 12.80 9.76
N LYS A 157 18.01 11.49 9.82
CA LYS A 157 19.38 10.96 9.90
C LYS A 157 20.14 10.99 8.59
N GLY A 158 19.50 11.36 7.48
CA GLY A 158 20.13 11.36 6.16
C GLY A 158 20.34 9.98 5.56
N GLU A 159 19.58 8.97 5.98
CA GLU A 159 19.64 7.62 5.40
C GLU A 159 18.94 7.58 4.04
N TYR A 160 17.81 8.29 3.90
CA TYR A 160 17.00 8.34 2.69
C TYR A 160 16.90 9.74 2.11
N GLY A 161 17.19 9.87 0.82
CA GLY A 161 17.04 11.13 0.08
C GLY A 161 15.62 11.37 -0.40
N GLN A 162 14.94 10.30 -0.80
CA GLN A 162 13.56 10.36 -1.27
C GLN A 162 12.75 9.20 -0.70
N ILE A 163 11.50 9.49 -0.35
CA ILE A 163 10.56 8.51 0.19
C ILE A 163 9.31 8.51 -0.68
N TYR A 164 8.96 7.33 -1.17
CA TYR A 164 7.86 7.17 -2.11
C TYR A 164 6.77 6.28 -1.52
N LEU A 165 5.52 6.69 -1.72
CA LEU A 165 4.34 5.91 -1.39
C LEU A 165 3.69 5.38 -2.66
N VAL A 166 3.64 4.04 -2.80
CA VAL A 166 3.12 3.34 -3.97
C VAL A 166 1.87 2.56 -3.58
N TYR A 167 0.74 2.95 -4.14
CA TYR A 167 -0.56 2.36 -3.82
C TYR A 167 -1.56 2.53 -4.96
N ASN A 168 -2.67 1.78 -4.91
CA ASN A 168 -3.80 1.97 -5.82
C ASN A 168 -4.68 3.12 -5.32
N ASN A 169 -4.75 4.21 -6.05
CA ASN A 169 -5.61 5.35 -5.70
C ASN A 169 -7.07 5.03 -6.02
N PHE A 170 -7.96 5.42 -5.13
CA PHE A 170 -9.41 5.40 -5.36
C PHE A 170 -9.86 6.77 -5.89
N LEU A 171 -10.36 6.76 -7.12
CA LEU A 171 -10.87 7.93 -7.83
C LEU A 171 -12.37 8.09 -7.65
#